data_40ac8ef3cae99ffff531a21494c8220e
#
_entry.id   40ac8ef3cae99ffff531a21494c8220e
#
_cell.length_a   1.000
_cell.length_b   1.000
_cell.length_c   1.000
_cell.angle_alpha   90.00
_cell.angle_beta   90.00
_cell.angle_gamma   90.00
#
_symmetry.space_group_name_H-M   'P 1'
#
loop_
_entity.id
_entity.type
_entity.pdbx_description
1 polymer ?
#
loop_
_entity_poly.entity_id
_entity_poly.type
_entity_poly.pdbx_seq_one_letter_code
_entity_poly.pdbx_strand_id
1 'polypeptide(L)'
;MKVFVTGGSGYIGKAVIEALNRHGHTVRALARSEHAAQSVQSVGAAAVRGGLGDLAVLNDAAAHAEAVIHLAQARTGEEDLAVATALQDGIGLGAYVHTGGTWVYGDTDGVADEDAPWNPPAVVAWRRPVEDEVLARAVRGGRPMIIRAGLVYGGDNRLIDTLFTQPGRKAGAIAHIGDGLQRWALVHVEDLAELYVAALRAKAGSVYVGVGGVNPTARDVAQAVSHGVGLEGRTVSITLEQARAEMGPIADAFALDQQFTPARARDELGWAPAFTDPPAVFARG
;
A
#
# COMPACT_ATOMS: atom_id res chain seq x y z
N MET A 1 -13.28 6.86 17.04
CA MET A 1 -12.41 8.03 16.73
C MET A 1 -12.92 8.69 15.45
N LYS A 2 -12.65 10.00 15.32
CA LYS A 2 -12.80 10.73 14.05
C LYS A 2 -11.52 10.56 13.26
N VAL A 3 -11.58 9.92 12.07
CA VAL A 3 -10.40 9.65 11.24
C VAL A 3 -10.49 10.42 9.92
N PHE A 4 -9.43 11.15 9.58
CA PHE A 4 -9.29 11.77 8.27
C PHE A 4 -8.42 10.91 7.36
N VAL A 5 -8.92 10.62 6.14
CA VAL A 5 -8.25 9.74 5.17
C VAL A 5 -7.96 10.51 3.89
N THR A 6 -6.72 10.51 3.41
CA THR A 6 -6.40 10.90 2.04
C THR A 6 -6.29 9.66 1.16
N GLY A 7 -6.59 9.78 -0.13
CA GLY A 7 -6.61 8.61 -1.03
C GLY A 7 -7.81 7.66 -0.83
N GLY A 8 -8.84 8.08 -0.09
CA GLY A 8 -10.00 7.26 0.25
C GLY A 8 -10.82 6.75 -0.94
N SER A 9 -10.79 7.42 -2.10
CA SER A 9 -11.46 6.96 -3.32
C SER A 9 -10.67 5.91 -4.11
N GLY A 10 -9.42 5.63 -3.69
CA GLY A 10 -8.55 4.62 -4.32
C GLY A 10 -8.86 3.21 -3.85
N TYR A 11 -8.18 2.24 -4.45
CA TYR A 11 -8.33 0.81 -4.18
C TYR A 11 -8.14 0.47 -2.69
N ILE A 12 -6.98 0.79 -2.10
CA ILE A 12 -6.70 0.55 -0.67
C ILE A 12 -7.59 1.44 0.20
N GLY A 13 -7.81 2.70 -0.22
CA GLY A 13 -8.56 3.67 0.57
C GLY A 13 -10.01 3.27 0.85
N LYS A 14 -10.70 2.66 -0.10
CA LYS A 14 -12.07 2.15 0.09
C LYS A 14 -12.09 1.05 1.15
N ALA A 15 -11.21 0.07 1.05
CA ALA A 15 -11.12 -1.02 2.03
C ALA A 15 -10.79 -0.49 3.45
N VAL A 16 -9.89 0.51 3.54
CA VAL A 16 -9.56 1.16 4.82
C VAL A 16 -10.77 1.92 5.40
N ILE A 17 -11.54 2.64 4.59
CA ILE A 17 -12.76 3.33 5.05
C ILE A 17 -13.79 2.29 5.57
N GLU A 18 -14.00 1.22 4.84
CA GLU A 18 -14.91 0.13 5.25
C GLU A 18 -14.46 -0.53 6.55
N ALA A 19 -13.16 -0.81 6.69
CA ALA A 19 -12.59 -1.37 7.93
C ALA A 19 -12.77 -0.39 9.11
N LEU A 20 -12.45 0.89 8.94
CA LEU A 20 -12.67 1.92 9.96
C LEU A 20 -14.13 1.98 10.42
N ASN A 21 -15.08 1.93 9.48
CA ASN A 21 -16.51 1.93 9.81
C ASN A 21 -16.93 0.66 10.58
N ARG A 22 -16.43 -0.53 10.19
CA ARG A 22 -16.67 -1.79 10.94
C ARG A 22 -16.20 -1.70 12.39
N HIS A 23 -15.10 -0.98 12.63
CA HIS A 23 -14.55 -0.73 13.97
C HIS A 23 -15.16 0.48 14.69
N GLY A 24 -16.27 1.06 14.18
CA GLY A 24 -17.01 2.14 14.82
C GLY A 24 -16.32 3.50 14.78
N HIS A 25 -15.40 3.73 13.85
CA HIS A 25 -14.81 5.05 13.61
C HIS A 25 -15.70 5.89 12.69
N THR A 26 -15.65 7.21 12.85
CA THR A 26 -16.29 8.16 11.94
C THR A 26 -15.25 8.67 10.94
N VAL A 27 -15.50 8.50 9.64
CA VAL A 27 -14.50 8.78 8.61
C VAL A 27 -14.87 10.01 7.78
N ARG A 28 -13.89 10.90 7.62
CA ARG A 28 -13.88 11.97 6.61
C ARG A 28 -12.78 11.66 5.60
N ALA A 29 -13.02 11.83 4.30
CA ALA A 29 -12.04 11.50 3.28
C ALA A 29 -11.87 12.64 2.26
N LEU A 30 -10.61 12.93 1.89
CA LEU A 30 -10.26 13.92 0.88
C LEU A 30 -10.81 13.51 -0.49
N ALA A 31 -11.48 14.42 -1.18
CA ALA A 31 -12.09 14.17 -2.49
C ALA A 31 -11.87 15.35 -3.44
N ARG A 32 -11.00 15.15 -4.46
CA ARG A 32 -10.63 16.19 -5.43
C ARG A 32 -11.69 16.48 -6.51
N SER A 33 -12.68 15.63 -6.63
CA SER A 33 -13.75 15.73 -7.66
C SER A 33 -15.08 15.24 -7.10
N GLU A 34 -16.18 15.54 -7.82
CA GLU A 34 -17.51 15.01 -7.48
C GLU A 34 -17.53 13.48 -7.48
N HIS A 35 -16.92 12.86 -8.50
CA HIS A 35 -16.82 11.41 -8.60
C HIS A 35 -16.06 10.81 -7.38
N ALA A 36 -14.94 11.43 -6.96
CA ALA A 36 -14.23 11.00 -5.76
C ALA A 36 -15.07 11.15 -4.50
N ALA A 37 -15.86 12.23 -4.40
CA ALA A 37 -16.78 12.44 -3.26
C ALA A 37 -17.85 11.36 -3.20
N GLN A 38 -18.52 11.07 -4.30
CA GLN A 38 -19.49 9.98 -4.39
C GLN A 38 -18.87 8.63 -4.06
N SER A 39 -17.64 8.38 -4.55
CA SER A 39 -16.89 7.15 -4.26
C SER A 39 -16.60 6.95 -2.77
N VAL A 40 -16.18 7.99 -2.04
CA VAL A 40 -15.93 7.85 -0.59
C VAL A 40 -17.23 7.79 0.21
N GLN A 41 -18.28 8.48 -0.24
CA GLN A 41 -19.60 8.42 0.38
C GLN A 41 -20.26 7.04 0.23
N SER A 42 -20.08 6.37 -0.91
CA SER A 42 -20.61 5.02 -1.13
C SER A 42 -20.04 3.96 -0.17
N VAL A 43 -18.87 4.20 0.40
CA VAL A 43 -18.24 3.33 1.41
C VAL A 43 -18.32 3.92 2.84
N GLY A 44 -19.17 4.93 3.06
CA GLY A 44 -19.54 5.42 4.39
C GLY A 44 -18.65 6.53 4.95
N ALA A 45 -17.89 7.27 4.14
CA ALA A 45 -17.11 8.43 4.58
C ALA A 45 -17.76 9.75 4.16
N ALA A 46 -17.65 10.79 4.99
CA ALA A 46 -18.01 12.15 4.62
C ALA A 46 -16.89 12.77 3.75
N ALA A 47 -17.25 13.34 2.59
CA ALA A 47 -16.27 13.93 1.69
C ALA A 47 -15.79 15.30 2.19
N VAL A 48 -14.46 15.50 2.16
CA VAL A 48 -13.78 16.80 2.32
C VAL A 48 -13.30 17.23 0.94
N ARG A 49 -13.79 18.38 0.45
CA ARG A 49 -13.42 18.88 -0.88
C ARG A 49 -12.02 19.48 -0.86
N GLY A 50 -11.17 19.02 -1.77
CA GLY A 50 -9.80 19.50 -1.95
C GLY A 50 -8.90 18.45 -2.62
N GLY A 51 -7.73 18.89 -3.07
CA GLY A 51 -6.67 18.05 -3.61
C GLY A 51 -5.46 18.00 -2.69
N LEU A 52 -4.42 17.24 -3.05
CA LEU A 52 -3.18 17.15 -2.26
C LEU A 52 -2.41 18.49 -2.22
N GLY A 53 -2.56 19.34 -3.22
CA GLY A 53 -1.96 20.68 -3.23
C GLY A 53 -2.65 21.70 -2.32
N ASP A 54 -3.85 21.39 -1.79
CA ASP A 54 -4.62 22.29 -0.93
C ASP A 54 -4.18 22.13 0.54
N LEU A 55 -2.92 22.47 0.86
CA LEU A 55 -2.30 22.23 2.17
C LEU A 55 -3.08 22.81 3.33
N ALA A 56 -3.73 23.97 3.16
CA ALA A 56 -4.59 24.58 4.18
C ALA A 56 -5.83 23.71 4.49
N VAL A 57 -6.44 23.12 3.45
CA VAL A 57 -7.58 22.19 3.62
C VAL A 57 -7.13 20.91 4.33
N LEU A 58 -5.94 20.39 3.99
CA LEU A 58 -5.38 19.20 4.65
C LEU A 58 -5.12 19.44 6.13
N ASN A 59 -4.48 20.57 6.45
CA ASN A 59 -4.20 20.98 7.83
C ASN A 59 -5.50 21.14 8.64
N ASP A 60 -6.48 21.89 8.13
CA ASP A 60 -7.77 22.08 8.79
C ASP A 60 -8.52 20.75 9.00
N ALA A 61 -8.57 19.91 7.96
CA ALA A 61 -9.24 18.60 8.08
C ALA A 61 -8.58 17.68 9.10
N ALA A 62 -7.25 17.71 9.20
CA ALA A 62 -6.48 16.99 10.20
C ALA A 62 -6.71 17.55 11.62
N ALA A 63 -6.77 18.87 11.78
CA ALA A 63 -7.03 19.53 13.08
C ALA A 63 -8.39 19.15 13.68
N HIS A 64 -9.35 18.76 12.85
CA HIS A 64 -10.68 18.31 13.27
C HIS A 64 -10.82 16.78 13.40
N ALA A 65 -9.71 16.05 13.31
CA ALA A 65 -9.64 14.60 13.46
C ALA A 65 -8.92 14.19 14.75
N GLU A 66 -9.03 12.93 15.12
CA GLU A 66 -8.26 12.29 16.22
C GLU A 66 -7.13 11.42 15.63
N ALA A 67 -7.27 11.05 14.36
CA ALA A 67 -6.27 10.32 13.59
C ALA A 67 -6.31 10.70 12.10
N VAL A 68 -5.16 10.57 11.43
CA VAL A 68 -5.02 10.73 9.99
C VAL A 68 -4.39 9.47 9.40
N ILE A 69 -4.96 8.98 8.29
CA ILE A 69 -4.36 7.93 7.45
C ILE A 69 -4.07 8.51 6.07
N HIS A 70 -2.79 8.58 5.71
CA HIS A 70 -2.33 9.13 4.43
C HIS A 70 -2.04 8.01 3.44
N LEU A 71 -3.00 7.76 2.51
CA LEU A 71 -2.92 6.73 1.46
C LEU A 71 -2.74 7.32 0.06
N ALA A 72 -2.92 8.63 -0.08
CA ALA A 72 -2.82 9.26 -1.38
C ALA A 72 -1.36 9.29 -1.84
N GLN A 73 -1.14 8.99 -3.12
CA GLN A 73 0.17 9.04 -3.71
C GLN A 73 0.43 10.44 -4.31
N ALA A 74 1.46 11.12 -3.83
CA ALA A 74 1.96 12.35 -4.43
C ALA A 74 2.78 12.05 -5.70
N ARG A 75 3.02 13.07 -6.52
CA ARG A 75 3.79 12.94 -7.77
C ARG A 75 5.28 12.97 -7.55
N THR A 76 5.72 13.66 -6.50
CA THR A 76 7.14 13.82 -6.12
C THR A 76 7.30 13.68 -4.62
N GLY A 77 8.54 13.39 -4.17
CA GLY A 77 8.85 13.34 -2.74
C GLY A 77 8.68 14.70 -2.05
N GLU A 78 8.91 15.80 -2.74
CA GLU A 78 8.70 17.16 -2.22
C GLU A 78 7.20 17.42 -1.96
N GLU A 79 6.33 17.05 -2.91
CA GLU A 79 4.88 17.16 -2.74
C GLU A 79 4.41 16.27 -1.59
N ASP A 80 4.92 15.04 -1.50
CA ASP A 80 4.56 14.09 -0.44
C ASP A 80 4.96 14.60 0.95
N LEU A 81 6.16 15.14 1.06
CA LEU A 81 6.65 15.75 2.31
C LEU A 81 5.83 16.97 2.71
N ALA A 82 5.49 17.85 1.77
CA ALA A 82 4.65 19.00 2.06
C ALA A 82 3.26 18.60 2.58
N VAL A 83 2.65 17.59 1.94
CA VAL A 83 1.37 17.01 2.37
C VAL A 83 1.48 16.39 3.76
N ALA A 84 2.50 15.54 3.98
CA ALA A 84 2.72 14.89 5.27
C ALA A 84 2.94 15.91 6.40
N THR A 85 3.68 16.98 6.11
CA THR A 85 3.91 18.09 7.05
C THR A 85 2.61 18.79 7.41
N ALA A 86 1.81 19.19 6.41
CA ALA A 86 0.52 19.86 6.64
C ALA A 86 -0.45 19.00 7.46
N LEU A 87 -0.51 17.70 7.18
CA LEU A 87 -1.35 16.75 7.92
C LEU A 87 -0.87 16.58 9.37
N GLN A 88 0.45 16.46 9.59
CA GLN A 88 1.01 16.29 10.93
C GLN A 88 0.92 17.58 11.77
N ASP A 89 1.05 18.75 11.15
CA ASP A 89 0.86 20.03 11.82
C ASP A 89 -0.60 20.20 12.28
N GLY A 90 -1.56 19.80 11.42
CA GLY A 90 -2.97 19.85 11.77
C GLY A 90 -3.36 18.87 12.87
N ILE A 91 -2.95 17.59 12.76
CA ILE A 91 -3.32 16.55 13.74
C ILE A 91 -2.64 16.74 15.10
N GLY A 92 -1.51 17.43 15.17
CA GLY A 92 -0.76 17.68 16.39
C GLY A 92 -0.31 16.40 17.11
N LEU A 93 -0.89 16.11 18.28
CA LEU A 93 -0.57 14.91 19.07
C LEU A 93 -1.38 13.66 18.68
N GLY A 94 -2.31 13.77 17.74
CA GLY A 94 -3.12 12.65 17.25
C GLY A 94 -2.30 11.65 16.44
N ALA A 95 -2.91 10.52 16.10
CA ALA A 95 -2.26 9.48 15.30
C ALA A 95 -2.10 9.93 13.85
N TYR A 96 -0.92 9.74 13.27
CA TYR A 96 -0.65 9.92 11.85
C TYR A 96 -0.05 8.66 11.27
N VAL A 97 -0.76 8.00 10.36
CA VAL A 97 -0.27 6.80 9.66
C VAL A 97 0.07 7.16 8.22
N HIS A 98 1.36 7.07 7.89
CA HIS A 98 1.89 7.28 6.55
C HIS A 98 2.00 5.95 5.79
N THR A 99 1.74 5.97 4.48
CA THR A 99 1.85 4.79 3.63
C THR A 99 3.18 4.77 2.89
N GLY A 100 4.01 3.80 3.24
CA GLY A 100 5.20 3.41 2.50
C GLY A 100 4.97 2.15 1.66
N GLY A 101 6.04 1.49 1.27
CA GLY A 101 6.01 0.22 0.56
C GLY A 101 7.29 -0.58 0.74
N THR A 102 7.22 -1.89 0.65
CA THR A 102 8.37 -2.79 0.87
C THR A 102 9.46 -2.66 -0.20
N TRP A 103 9.18 -2.11 -1.36
CA TRP A 103 10.19 -1.92 -2.41
C TRP A 103 11.38 -1.04 -2.00
N VAL A 104 11.24 -0.25 -0.93
CA VAL A 104 12.35 0.55 -0.38
C VAL A 104 13.51 -0.28 0.13
N TYR A 105 13.28 -1.54 0.45
CA TYR A 105 14.32 -2.46 0.94
C TYR A 105 15.15 -3.06 -0.20
N GLY A 106 14.67 -3.06 -1.47
CA GLY A 106 15.30 -3.78 -2.56
C GLY A 106 15.15 -5.29 -2.41
N ASP A 107 16.11 -6.06 -2.92
CA ASP A 107 16.15 -7.51 -2.72
C ASP A 107 16.41 -7.84 -1.26
N THR A 108 15.84 -8.96 -0.78
CA THR A 108 16.06 -9.46 0.57
C THR A 108 16.90 -10.74 0.54
N ASP A 109 17.81 -10.89 1.51
CA ASP A 109 18.55 -12.13 1.71
C ASP A 109 17.75 -13.04 2.64
N GLY A 110 16.78 -13.77 2.06
CA GLY A 110 15.80 -14.56 2.81
C GLY A 110 14.66 -13.71 3.38
N VAL A 111 14.06 -14.18 4.49
CA VAL A 111 12.91 -13.51 5.11
C VAL A 111 13.39 -12.36 5.98
N ALA A 112 13.03 -11.15 5.61
CA ALA A 112 13.36 -9.89 6.28
C ALA A 112 12.20 -9.35 7.14
N ASP A 113 12.48 -8.30 7.89
CA ASP A 113 11.54 -7.52 8.68
C ASP A 113 11.76 -6.00 8.46
N GLU A 114 11.19 -5.17 9.33
CA GLU A 114 11.27 -3.72 9.27
C GLU A 114 12.68 -3.13 9.42
N ASP A 115 13.61 -3.89 10.00
CA ASP A 115 14.99 -3.47 10.29
C ASP A 115 15.96 -3.78 9.14
N ALA A 116 15.47 -4.39 8.05
CA ALA A 116 16.27 -4.67 6.86
C ALA A 116 16.87 -3.38 6.27
N PRO A 117 18.07 -3.44 5.70
CA PRO A 117 18.71 -2.28 5.08
C PRO A 117 17.93 -1.81 3.85
N TRP A 118 17.98 -0.49 3.58
CA TRP A 118 17.37 0.08 2.40
C TRP A 118 18.29 -0.03 1.18
N ASN A 119 17.76 -0.57 0.10
CA ASN A 119 18.41 -0.62 -1.21
C ASN A 119 17.35 -0.43 -2.33
N PRO A 120 16.64 0.72 -2.37
CA PRO A 120 15.50 0.92 -3.23
C PRO A 120 15.87 1.01 -4.70
N PRO A 121 15.05 0.48 -5.61
CA PRO A 121 15.11 0.86 -7.01
C PRO A 121 14.77 2.36 -7.17
N ALA A 122 15.26 2.99 -8.24
CA ALA A 122 15.15 4.44 -8.48
C ALA A 122 13.70 4.96 -8.35
N VAL A 123 12.72 4.15 -8.77
CA VAL A 123 11.29 4.51 -8.77
C VAL A 123 10.74 4.83 -7.39
N VAL A 124 11.33 4.33 -6.30
CA VAL A 124 10.89 4.57 -4.91
C VAL A 124 11.98 5.15 -4.00
N ALA A 125 13.17 5.46 -4.52
CA ALA A 125 14.29 5.97 -3.74
C ALA A 125 13.97 7.31 -3.02
N TRP A 126 13.09 8.11 -3.59
CA TRP A 126 12.61 9.38 -3.02
C TRP A 126 11.86 9.23 -1.68
N ARG A 127 11.39 8.01 -1.33
CA ARG A 127 10.63 7.78 -0.09
C ARG A 127 11.49 7.92 1.16
N ARG A 128 12.80 7.62 1.10
CA ARG A 128 13.67 7.63 2.28
C ARG A 128 13.64 8.98 3.02
N PRO A 129 13.97 10.11 2.39
CA PRO A 129 13.94 11.39 3.08
C PRO A 129 12.55 11.78 3.58
N VAL A 130 11.47 11.37 2.90
CA VAL A 130 10.10 11.65 3.33
C VAL A 130 9.77 10.87 4.61
N GLU A 131 10.04 9.57 4.62
CA GLU A 131 9.75 8.72 5.79
C GLU A 131 10.60 9.12 7.00
N ASP A 132 11.87 9.48 6.80
CA ASP A 132 12.75 9.97 7.86
C ASP A 132 12.18 11.26 8.52
N GLU A 133 11.71 12.23 7.73
CA GLU A 133 11.08 13.45 8.23
C GLU A 133 9.72 13.19 8.90
N VAL A 134 8.93 12.28 8.36
CA VAL A 134 7.67 11.85 8.98
C VAL A 134 7.93 11.30 10.38
N LEU A 135 8.89 10.39 10.53
CA LEU A 135 9.22 9.75 11.81
C LEU A 135 9.89 10.73 12.79
N ALA A 136 10.65 11.72 12.30
CA ALA A 136 11.27 12.75 13.14
C ALA A 136 10.27 13.56 13.99
N ARG A 137 8.99 13.58 13.61
CA ARG A 137 7.94 14.21 14.42
C ARG A 137 7.71 13.55 15.77
N ALA A 138 8.06 12.27 15.93
CA ALA A 138 7.92 11.57 17.22
C ALA A 138 8.72 12.24 18.35
N VAL A 139 9.94 12.72 18.07
CA VAL A 139 10.76 13.43 19.06
C VAL A 139 10.23 14.83 19.42
N ARG A 140 9.29 15.35 18.63
CA ARG A 140 8.60 16.63 18.87
C ARG A 140 7.23 16.44 19.50
N GLY A 141 6.92 15.21 19.98
CA GLY A 141 5.66 14.86 20.65
C GLY A 141 4.53 14.45 19.70
N GLY A 142 4.73 14.46 18.38
CA GLY A 142 3.76 13.88 17.42
C GLY A 142 3.68 12.36 17.54
N ARG A 143 2.68 11.76 16.92
CA ARG A 143 2.51 10.30 16.90
C ARG A 143 2.46 9.75 15.47
N PRO A 144 3.58 9.85 14.72
CA PRO A 144 3.70 9.26 13.40
C PRO A 144 3.91 7.75 13.47
N MET A 145 3.33 7.03 12.53
CA MET A 145 3.59 5.63 12.22
C MET A 145 3.71 5.46 10.71
N ILE A 146 4.43 4.42 10.27
CA ILE A 146 4.53 4.06 8.85
C ILE A 146 4.08 2.61 8.65
N ILE A 147 3.25 2.39 7.62
CA ILE A 147 2.98 1.05 7.10
C ILE A 147 3.67 0.94 5.74
N ARG A 148 4.66 0.05 5.63
CA ARG A 148 5.29 -0.32 4.36
C ARG A 148 4.55 -1.54 3.81
N ALA A 149 3.58 -1.28 2.95
CA ALA A 149 2.76 -2.32 2.36
C ALA A 149 3.57 -3.16 1.36
N GLY A 150 3.37 -4.47 1.38
CA GLY A 150 3.78 -5.36 0.29
C GLY A 150 2.98 -5.11 -0.98
N LEU A 151 3.15 -5.94 -1.99
CA LEU A 151 2.32 -5.90 -3.19
C LEU A 151 0.89 -6.30 -2.82
N VAL A 152 -0.03 -5.34 -2.92
CA VAL A 152 -1.42 -5.52 -2.49
C VAL A 152 -2.21 -6.27 -3.55
N TYR A 153 -3.00 -7.26 -3.15
CA TYR A 153 -3.83 -8.08 -4.03
C TYR A 153 -5.25 -8.25 -3.48
N GLY A 154 -6.12 -8.88 -4.27
CA GLY A 154 -7.53 -9.13 -3.93
C GLY A 154 -8.45 -7.96 -4.29
N GLY A 155 -9.76 -8.21 -4.31
CA GLY A 155 -10.75 -7.21 -4.72
C GLY A 155 -10.50 -6.66 -6.13
N ASP A 156 -10.89 -5.41 -6.36
CA ASP A 156 -10.77 -4.71 -7.66
C ASP A 156 -9.37 -4.12 -7.89
N ASN A 157 -8.34 -4.99 -7.97
CA ASN A 157 -6.94 -4.57 -8.14
C ASN A 157 -6.59 -4.23 -9.60
N ARG A 158 -6.74 -2.96 -9.95
CA ARG A 158 -6.43 -2.47 -11.30
C ARG A 158 -4.96 -2.56 -11.69
N LEU A 159 -4.01 -2.57 -10.75
CA LEU A 159 -2.59 -2.64 -11.07
C LEU A 159 -2.25 -4.02 -11.66
N ILE A 160 -2.64 -5.09 -10.97
CA ILE A 160 -2.44 -6.47 -11.46
C ILE A 160 -3.22 -6.69 -12.75
N ASP A 161 -4.46 -6.19 -12.83
CA ASP A 161 -5.27 -6.30 -14.04
C ASP A 161 -4.59 -5.60 -15.24
N THR A 162 -4.15 -4.37 -15.06
CA THR A 162 -3.55 -3.57 -16.14
C THR A 162 -2.19 -4.10 -16.59
N LEU A 163 -1.33 -4.52 -15.64
CA LEU A 163 0.06 -4.89 -15.96
C LEU A 163 0.23 -6.36 -16.34
N PHE A 164 -0.65 -7.24 -15.88
CA PHE A 164 -0.51 -8.68 -16.09
C PHE A 164 -1.71 -9.32 -16.77
N THR A 165 -2.92 -9.09 -16.25
CA THR A 165 -4.12 -9.80 -16.69
C THR A 165 -4.54 -9.40 -18.11
N GLN A 166 -4.71 -8.12 -18.39
CA GLN A 166 -5.14 -7.64 -19.72
C GLN A 166 -4.11 -7.92 -20.82
N PRO A 167 -2.79 -7.66 -20.63
CA PRO A 167 -1.78 -8.08 -21.60
C PRO A 167 -1.74 -9.59 -21.81
N GLY A 168 -1.82 -10.36 -20.71
CA GLY A 168 -1.80 -11.82 -20.76
C GLY A 168 -2.99 -12.42 -21.51
N ARG A 169 -4.20 -11.88 -21.34
CA ARG A 169 -5.39 -12.30 -22.12
C ARG A 169 -5.17 -12.10 -23.62
N LYS A 170 -4.52 -11.00 -24.03
CA LYS A 170 -4.19 -10.72 -25.44
C LYS A 170 -3.11 -11.64 -25.97
N ALA A 171 -2.09 -11.95 -25.16
CA ALA A 171 -0.96 -12.78 -25.54
C ALA A 171 -1.25 -14.30 -25.43
N GLY A 172 -2.29 -14.70 -24.69
CA GLY A 172 -2.63 -16.09 -24.41
C GLY A 172 -1.80 -16.73 -23.30
N ALA A 173 -1.00 -15.95 -22.56
CA ALA A 173 -0.18 -16.38 -21.44
C ALA A 173 0.13 -15.20 -20.51
N ILE A 174 0.25 -15.43 -19.19
CA ILE A 174 0.65 -14.38 -18.23
C ILE A 174 2.18 -14.29 -18.19
N ALA A 175 2.72 -13.09 -18.32
CA ALA A 175 4.15 -12.86 -18.29
C ALA A 175 4.72 -12.90 -16.86
N HIS A 176 5.96 -13.40 -16.71
CA HIS A 176 6.81 -13.18 -15.54
C HIS A 176 8.21 -12.77 -15.99
N ILE A 177 8.91 -11.98 -15.17
CA ILE A 177 10.25 -11.49 -15.48
C ILE A 177 11.29 -12.58 -15.19
N GLY A 178 12.22 -12.79 -16.12
CA GLY A 178 13.29 -13.78 -15.98
C GLY A 178 12.75 -15.20 -15.80
N ASP A 179 13.36 -15.97 -14.91
CA ASP A 179 12.90 -17.32 -14.58
C ASP A 179 11.65 -17.35 -13.67
N GLY A 180 11.24 -16.18 -13.17
CA GLY A 180 10.08 -16.03 -12.29
C GLY A 180 10.29 -16.59 -10.89
N LEU A 181 11.53 -16.86 -10.45
CA LEU A 181 11.83 -17.41 -9.12
C LEU A 181 11.91 -16.34 -8.04
N GLN A 182 12.00 -15.04 -8.40
CA GLN A 182 11.90 -13.94 -7.44
C GLN A 182 10.57 -14.04 -6.68
N ARG A 183 10.63 -13.81 -5.38
CA ARG A 183 9.47 -13.89 -4.49
C ARG A 183 8.85 -12.53 -4.31
N TRP A 184 7.54 -12.50 -4.15
CA TRP A 184 6.80 -11.28 -3.89
C TRP A 184 6.18 -11.30 -2.50
N ALA A 185 6.50 -10.29 -1.71
CA ALA A 185 5.87 -10.05 -0.42
C ALA A 185 4.46 -9.47 -0.64
N LEU A 186 3.44 -10.31 -0.50
CA LEU A 186 2.06 -10.00 -0.81
C LEU A 186 1.22 -9.69 0.45
N VAL A 187 0.19 -8.86 0.29
CA VAL A 187 -0.83 -8.64 1.31
C VAL A 187 -2.21 -8.50 0.67
N HIS A 188 -3.22 -9.16 1.23
CA HIS A 188 -4.60 -8.95 0.79
C HIS A 188 -5.08 -7.55 1.21
N VAL A 189 -5.87 -6.90 0.36
CA VAL A 189 -6.32 -5.52 0.60
C VAL A 189 -7.14 -5.38 1.89
N GLU A 190 -7.93 -6.38 2.24
CA GLU A 190 -8.71 -6.39 3.49
C GLU A 190 -7.81 -6.56 4.71
N ASP A 191 -6.82 -7.46 4.67
CA ASP A 191 -5.83 -7.61 5.74
C ASP A 191 -5.03 -6.33 5.95
N LEU A 192 -4.61 -5.70 4.86
CA LEU A 192 -3.91 -4.41 4.93
C LEU A 192 -4.80 -3.32 5.56
N ALA A 193 -6.08 -3.29 5.22
CA ALA A 193 -7.04 -2.35 5.81
C ALA A 193 -7.17 -2.54 7.33
N GLU A 194 -7.23 -3.79 7.81
CA GLU A 194 -7.23 -4.09 9.25
C GLU A 194 -5.92 -3.66 9.93
N LEU A 195 -4.77 -3.77 9.25
CA LEU A 195 -3.50 -3.26 9.76
C LEU A 195 -3.53 -1.74 9.96
N TYR A 196 -4.12 -0.97 9.04
CA TYR A 196 -4.27 0.48 9.21
C TYR A 196 -5.13 0.83 10.43
N VAL A 197 -6.20 0.07 10.67
CA VAL A 197 -7.04 0.25 11.88
C VAL A 197 -6.24 -0.08 13.15
N ALA A 198 -5.51 -1.19 13.16
CA ALA A 198 -4.70 -1.59 14.30
C ALA A 198 -3.59 -0.56 14.60
N ALA A 199 -2.95 -0.01 13.57
CA ALA A 199 -1.88 0.98 13.69
C ALA A 199 -2.32 2.29 14.34
N LEU A 200 -3.61 2.63 14.36
CA LEU A 200 -4.12 3.82 15.07
C LEU A 200 -3.82 3.80 16.57
N ARG A 201 -3.48 2.63 17.13
CA ARG A 201 -3.14 2.45 18.56
C ARG A 201 -1.63 2.23 18.78
N ALA A 202 -0.83 2.20 17.71
CA ALA A 202 0.60 1.97 17.77
C ALA A 202 1.34 3.11 18.51
N LYS A 203 2.56 2.80 18.96
CA LYS A 203 3.46 3.80 19.56
C LYS A 203 3.96 4.77 18.49
N ALA A 204 4.30 5.99 18.92
CA ALA A 204 4.94 6.97 18.06
C ALA A 204 6.27 6.44 17.50
N GLY A 205 6.51 6.64 16.22
CA GLY A 205 7.73 6.19 15.54
C GLY A 205 7.71 4.72 15.09
N SER A 206 6.60 3.98 15.31
CA SER A 206 6.50 2.59 14.85
C SER A 206 6.46 2.49 13.33
N VAL A 207 7.15 1.47 12.81
CA VAL A 207 7.10 1.07 11.40
C VAL A 207 6.65 -0.38 11.35
N TYR A 208 5.73 -0.69 10.43
CA TYR A 208 5.23 -2.04 10.21
C TYR A 208 5.31 -2.43 8.74
N VAL A 209 5.82 -3.62 8.47
CA VAL A 209 5.73 -4.25 7.15
C VAL A 209 4.37 -4.91 7.04
N GLY A 210 3.52 -4.36 6.16
CA GLY A 210 2.17 -4.86 5.91
C GLY A 210 2.17 -5.96 4.85
N VAL A 211 2.44 -7.21 5.27
CA VAL A 211 2.51 -8.39 4.39
C VAL A 211 1.74 -9.57 4.99
N GLY A 212 1.25 -10.47 4.13
CA GLY A 212 0.53 -11.68 4.56
C GLY A 212 1.41 -12.77 5.17
N GLY A 213 2.75 -12.65 5.05
CA GLY A 213 3.71 -13.64 5.55
C GLY A 213 3.93 -14.83 4.61
N VAL A 214 3.20 -14.92 3.51
CA VAL A 214 3.44 -15.87 2.42
C VAL A 214 4.05 -15.12 1.25
N ASN A 215 5.21 -15.60 0.78
CA ASN A 215 6.00 -14.96 -0.26
C ASN A 215 6.12 -15.92 -1.48
N PRO A 216 5.08 -16.05 -2.32
CA PRO A 216 5.12 -16.93 -3.49
C PRO A 216 6.10 -16.41 -4.54
N THR A 217 6.54 -17.27 -5.44
CA THR A 217 7.33 -16.83 -6.60
C THR A 217 6.45 -16.05 -7.58
N ALA A 218 7.06 -15.13 -8.35
CA ALA A 218 6.35 -14.43 -9.42
C ALA A 218 5.74 -15.39 -10.45
N ARG A 219 6.39 -16.53 -10.70
CA ARG A 219 5.87 -17.59 -11.56
C ARG A 219 4.61 -18.25 -10.97
N ASP A 220 4.59 -18.57 -9.66
CA ASP A 220 3.41 -19.13 -9.01
C ASP A 220 2.22 -18.17 -9.09
N VAL A 221 2.47 -16.88 -8.87
CA VAL A 221 1.45 -15.84 -9.02
C VAL A 221 0.98 -15.74 -10.46
N ALA A 222 1.90 -15.72 -11.45
CA ALA A 222 1.54 -15.67 -12.86
C ALA A 222 0.70 -16.89 -13.30
N GLN A 223 1.04 -18.09 -12.81
CA GLN A 223 0.25 -19.30 -13.07
C GLN A 223 -1.15 -19.20 -12.45
N ALA A 224 -1.25 -18.74 -11.21
CA ALA A 224 -2.52 -18.56 -10.52
C ALA A 224 -3.42 -17.54 -11.23
N VAL A 225 -2.87 -16.37 -11.61
CA VAL A 225 -3.58 -15.37 -12.45
C VAL A 225 -4.03 -15.98 -13.75
N SER A 226 -3.18 -16.77 -14.42
CA SER A 226 -3.48 -17.46 -15.68
C SER A 226 -4.69 -18.41 -15.53
N HIS A 227 -4.76 -19.17 -14.44
CA HIS A 227 -5.93 -20.01 -14.13
C HIS A 227 -7.19 -19.15 -13.92
N GLY A 228 -7.11 -18.09 -13.12
CA GLY A 228 -8.24 -17.20 -12.81
C GLY A 228 -8.82 -16.50 -14.04
N VAL A 229 -8.04 -16.36 -15.13
CA VAL A 229 -8.53 -15.72 -16.37
C VAL A 229 -8.78 -16.70 -17.51
N GLY A 230 -8.77 -18.02 -17.24
CA GLY A 230 -9.09 -19.06 -18.21
C GLY A 230 -7.95 -19.39 -19.18
N LEU A 231 -6.71 -19.09 -18.83
CA LEU A 231 -5.52 -19.40 -19.64
C LEU A 231 -4.80 -20.69 -19.20
N GLU A 232 -5.44 -21.51 -18.35
CA GLU A 232 -5.01 -22.87 -17.98
C GLU A 232 -3.58 -22.95 -17.40
N GLY A 233 -3.14 -21.92 -16.66
CA GLY A 233 -1.80 -21.87 -16.08
C GLY A 233 -0.68 -21.49 -17.06
N ARG A 234 -1.00 -21.11 -18.29
CA ARG A 234 0.01 -20.74 -19.29
C ARG A 234 0.70 -19.43 -18.88
N THR A 235 2.04 -19.50 -18.81
CA THR A 235 2.92 -18.36 -18.52
C THR A 235 4.01 -18.21 -19.57
N VAL A 236 4.59 -17.03 -19.67
CA VAL A 236 5.71 -16.73 -20.56
C VAL A 236 6.77 -15.93 -19.80
N SER A 237 8.03 -16.33 -19.98
CA SER A 237 9.18 -15.57 -19.48
C SER A 237 9.45 -14.39 -20.40
N ILE A 238 9.63 -13.19 -19.82
CA ILE A 238 10.11 -12.00 -20.53
C ILE A 238 11.37 -11.49 -19.85
N THR A 239 12.23 -10.81 -20.59
CA THR A 239 13.42 -10.17 -20.02
C THR A 239 13.02 -8.92 -19.22
N LEU A 240 13.88 -8.48 -18.29
CA LEU A 240 13.64 -7.21 -17.57
C LEU A 240 13.59 -6.01 -18.54
N GLU A 241 14.35 -6.05 -19.65
CA GLU A 241 14.32 -5.01 -20.67
C GLU A 241 12.95 -4.96 -21.37
N GLN A 242 12.38 -6.12 -21.73
CA GLN A 242 11.02 -6.21 -22.28
C GLN A 242 9.98 -5.70 -21.28
N ALA A 243 10.10 -6.10 -20.01
CA ALA A 243 9.20 -5.60 -18.95
C ALA A 243 9.28 -4.07 -18.80
N ARG A 244 10.50 -3.49 -18.85
CA ARG A 244 10.67 -2.01 -18.83
C ARG A 244 10.04 -1.33 -20.03
N ALA A 245 10.10 -1.95 -21.21
CA ALA A 245 9.47 -1.39 -22.40
C ALA A 245 7.94 -1.39 -22.29
N GLU A 246 7.34 -2.38 -21.63
CA GLU A 246 5.89 -2.55 -21.53
C GLU A 246 5.30 -1.76 -20.36
N MET A 247 5.92 -1.80 -19.17
CA MET A 247 5.37 -1.22 -17.94
C MET A 247 6.20 -0.07 -17.35
N GLY A 248 7.29 0.33 -18.03
CA GLY A 248 8.16 1.43 -17.58
C GLY A 248 9.02 1.08 -16.36
N PRO A 249 9.47 2.10 -15.58
CA PRO A 249 10.41 1.90 -14.46
C PRO A 249 9.88 1.02 -13.33
N ILE A 250 8.57 0.79 -13.25
CA ILE A 250 7.98 -0.08 -12.24
C ILE A 250 8.40 -1.55 -12.42
N ALA A 251 8.87 -1.93 -13.62
CA ALA A 251 9.42 -3.25 -13.89
C ALA A 251 10.56 -3.63 -12.93
N ASP A 252 11.41 -2.65 -12.56
CA ASP A 252 12.51 -2.88 -11.62
C ASP A 252 12.01 -3.30 -10.24
N ALA A 253 10.86 -2.78 -9.81
CA ALA A 253 10.26 -3.15 -8.55
C ALA A 253 9.61 -4.55 -8.60
N PHE A 254 9.02 -4.95 -9.74
CA PHE A 254 8.48 -6.30 -9.91
C PHE A 254 9.57 -7.36 -10.12
N ALA A 255 10.80 -6.97 -10.47
CA ALA A 255 11.94 -7.86 -10.58
C ALA A 255 12.62 -8.16 -9.24
N LEU A 256 12.29 -7.43 -8.16
CA LEU A 256 12.87 -7.65 -6.83
C LEU A 256 12.47 -9.02 -6.27
N ASP A 257 13.44 -9.67 -5.61
CA ASP A 257 13.21 -10.85 -4.77
C ASP A 257 12.98 -10.41 -3.32
N GLN A 258 11.73 -10.41 -2.89
CA GLN A 258 11.34 -9.89 -1.58
C GLN A 258 10.57 -10.91 -0.76
N GLN A 259 11.09 -11.22 0.43
CA GLN A 259 10.47 -12.08 1.42
C GLN A 259 10.38 -11.33 2.74
N PHE A 260 9.18 -11.16 3.27
CA PHE A 260 8.96 -10.46 4.53
C PHE A 260 8.07 -11.25 5.48
N THR A 261 8.26 -10.99 6.79
CA THR A 261 7.40 -11.49 7.87
C THR A 261 6.59 -10.36 8.49
N PRO A 262 5.30 -10.59 8.84
CA PRO A 262 4.50 -9.62 9.57
C PRO A 262 4.69 -9.72 11.10
N ALA A 263 5.80 -10.28 11.58
CA ALA A 263 5.99 -10.63 12.99
C ALA A 263 5.78 -9.44 13.92
N ARG A 264 6.37 -8.27 13.61
CA ARG A 264 6.24 -7.07 14.45
C ARG A 264 4.79 -6.60 14.58
N ALA A 265 4.04 -6.54 13.48
CA ALA A 265 2.63 -6.16 13.52
C ALA A 265 1.78 -7.17 14.30
N ARG A 266 2.11 -8.47 14.20
CA ARG A 266 1.46 -9.53 14.98
C ARG A 266 1.72 -9.36 16.47
N ASP A 267 2.97 -9.17 16.86
CA ASP A 267 3.40 -9.15 18.27
C ASP A 267 2.95 -7.86 18.97
N GLU A 268 3.04 -6.71 18.30
CA GLU A 268 2.75 -5.41 18.92
C GLU A 268 1.28 -4.99 18.80
N LEU A 269 0.59 -5.37 17.72
CA LEU A 269 -0.77 -4.94 17.42
C LEU A 269 -1.81 -6.06 17.52
N GLY A 270 -1.39 -7.32 17.64
CA GLY A 270 -2.27 -8.48 17.55
C GLY A 270 -2.86 -8.66 16.13
N TRP A 271 -2.24 -8.04 15.12
CA TRP A 271 -2.72 -8.15 13.74
C TRP A 271 -2.31 -9.48 13.13
N ALA A 272 -3.28 -10.20 12.59
CA ALA A 272 -3.06 -11.49 11.92
C ALA A 272 -3.77 -11.49 10.56
N PRO A 273 -3.03 -11.66 9.44
CA PRO A 273 -3.63 -11.79 8.12
C PRO A 273 -4.55 -13.01 8.04
N ALA A 274 -5.73 -12.83 7.46
CA ALA A 274 -6.71 -13.89 7.24
C ALA A 274 -6.49 -14.60 5.88
N PHE A 275 -5.97 -13.87 4.88
CA PHE A 275 -5.74 -14.39 3.54
C PHE A 275 -4.30 -14.94 3.43
N THR A 276 -4.16 -16.25 3.72
CA THR A 276 -2.84 -16.91 3.81
C THR A 276 -2.45 -17.70 2.56
N ASP A 277 -3.27 -17.68 1.51
CA ASP A 277 -3.02 -18.37 0.25
C ASP A 277 -3.27 -17.43 -0.95
N PRO A 278 -2.31 -16.52 -1.26
CA PRO A 278 -2.44 -15.61 -2.39
C PRO A 278 -2.69 -16.30 -3.73
N PRO A 279 -1.98 -17.39 -4.11
CA PRO A 279 -2.25 -18.12 -5.35
C PRO A 279 -3.71 -18.59 -5.46
N ALA A 280 -4.29 -19.11 -4.38
CA ALA A 280 -5.69 -19.55 -4.41
C ALA A 280 -6.68 -18.39 -4.63
N VAL A 281 -6.36 -17.16 -4.16
CA VAL A 281 -7.18 -15.98 -4.43
C VAL A 281 -7.07 -15.58 -5.90
N PHE A 282 -5.87 -15.50 -6.46
CA PHE A 282 -5.66 -15.18 -7.88
C PHE A 282 -6.31 -16.21 -8.83
N ALA A 283 -6.31 -17.49 -8.46
CA ALA A 283 -6.88 -18.55 -9.30
C ALA A 283 -8.42 -18.55 -9.37
N ARG A 284 -9.09 -17.82 -8.49
CA ARG A 284 -10.56 -17.68 -8.52
C ARG A 284 -11.06 -16.60 -9.48
N GLY A 285 -10.19 -15.69 -9.91
CA GLY A 285 -10.50 -14.58 -10.80
C GLY A 285 -11.07 -13.38 -10.07
#